data_0cbba75b609ba301e3cc5b1d6236edb0
#
_entry.id   0cbba75b609ba301e3cc5b1d6236edb0
#
_cell.length_a   1.000
_cell.length_b   1.000
_cell.length_c   1.000
_cell.angle_alpha   90.00
_cell.angle_beta   90.00
_cell.angle_gamma   90.00
#
_symmetry.space_group_name_H-M   'P 1'
#
loop_
_entity.id
_entity.type
_entity.pdbx_description
1 polymer ?
#
loop_
_entity_poly.entity_id
_entity_poly.type
_entity_poly.pdbx_seq_one_letter_code
_entity_poly.pdbx_strand_id
1 'polypeptide(L)'
;MKKNILIVGCGNLGNHLLPKLFGKFNVFATNRKIKYKNKSGFTNIELDLSLYPKKKLPSIFNIVLYTVPPISVNHPRKPLLEFFLTHNLCNVNKNPIHFIYIGTTGIYGNHNGKKVSEESQLLASEERSRLRIMDEEILRRYSQVLSLQTTILRVSGITSNKRFKKDSLPTIIPAKANDVIINRIHLDDLVNCVVYVLFNKKNNRAYNISDGKKIKYGDYYEYVARLLKIRAPERLSKYEYCARVNKNFLTFLTQSKFVDISRLLNETNWRPNFDLENYLKNESA
;
A
#
# COMPACT_ATOMS: atom_id res chain seq x y z
N MET A 1 -20.73 -17.50 14.11
CA MET A 1 -20.44 -17.60 12.65
C MET A 1 -19.18 -16.79 12.31
N LYS A 2 -18.34 -17.30 11.37
CA LYS A 2 -17.19 -16.52 10.88
C LYS A 2 -17.67 -15.34 10.05
N LYS A 3 -16.99 -14.19 10.17
CA LYS A 3 -17.27 -13.01 9.33
C LYS A 3 -16.80 -13.25 7.89
N ASN A 4 -17.52 -12.68 6.93
CA ASN A 4 -17.16 -12.72 5.52
C ASN A 4 -16.26 -11.52 5.18
N ILE A 5 -15.07 -11.78 4.66
CA ILE A 5 -14.15 -10.78 4.15
C ILE A 5 -14.01 -10.89 2.63
N LEU A 6 -14.12 -9.75 1.95
CA LEU A 6 -13.84 -9.63 0.52
C LEU A 6 -12.51 -8.89 0.30
N ILE A 7 -11.58 -9.52 -0.40
CA ILE A 7 -10.36 -8.89 -0.89
C ILE A 7 -10.58 -8.51 -2.35
N VAL A 8 -10.75 -7.20 -2.61
CA VAL A 8 -10.91 -6.68 -3.98
C VAL A 8 -9.54 -6.41 -4.58
N GLY A 9 -9.16 -7.22 -5.59
CA GLY A 9 -7.84 -7.17 -6.21
C GLY A 9 -6.79 -7.99 -5.45
N CYS A 10 -6.99 -9.30 -5.31
CA CYS A 10 -6.06 -10.19 -4.63
C CYS A 10 -4.74 -10.37 -5.40
N GLY A 11 -3.92 -9.31 -5.37
CA GLY A 11 -2.56 -9.27 -5.93
C GLY A 11 -1.50 -9.73 -4.93
N ASN A 12 -0.31 -9.09 -4.97
CA ASN A 12 0.82 -9.47 -4.11
C ASN A 12 0.48 -9.40 -2.61
N LEU A 13 -0.04 -8.25 -2.14
CA LEU A 13 -0.46 -8.09 -0.74
C LEU A 13 -1.56 -9.09 -0.36
N GLY A 14 -2.61 -9.22 -1.19
CA GLY A 14 -3.70 -10.16 -0.94
C GLY A 14 -3.21 -11.59 -0.76
N ASN A 15 -2.28 -12.04 -1.62
CA ASN A 15 -1.71 -13.39 -1.55
C ASN A 15 -0.98 -13.66 -0.23
N HIS A 16 -0.25 -12.67 0.31
CA HIS A 16 0.44 -12.80 1.60
C HIS A 16 -0.53 -12.73 2.79
N LEU A 17 -1.70 -12.11 2.61
CA LEU A 17 -2.75 -12.08 3.62
C LEU A 17 -3.54 -13.38 3.71
N LEU A 18 -3.77 -14.10 2.60
CA LEU A 18 -4.60 -15.30 2.59
C LEU A 18 -4.26 -16.30 3.71
N PRO A 19 -2.99 -16.70 3.93
CA PRO A 19 -2.65 -17.67 4.99
C PRO A 19 -3.01 -17.16 6.40
N LYS A 20 -2.96 -15.83 6.62
CA LYS A 20 -3.28 -15.22 7.91
C LYS A 20 -4.80 -15.13 8.19
N LEU A 21 -5.61 -15.19 7.14
CA LEU A 21 -7.07 -15.07 7.19
C LEU A 21 -7.80 -16.39 7.23
N PHE A 22 -7.21 -17.45 6.67
CA PHE A 22 -7.80 -18.78 6.70
C PHE A 22 -8.07 -19.25 8.13
N GLY A 23 -9.18 -19.94 8.32
CA GLY A 23 -9.64 -20.39 9.63
C GLY A 23 -10.33 -19.31 10.48
N LYS A 24 -10.02 -18.02 10.28
CA LYS A 24 -10.58 -16.88 11.03
C LYS A 24 -11.78 -16.25 10.32
N PHE A 25 -11.78 -16.22 9.00
CA PHE A 25 -12.83 -15.65 8.15
C PHE A 25 -13.29 -16.63 7.08
N ASN A 26 -14.50 -16.40 6.54
CA ASN A 26 -14.86 -16.87 5.21
C ASN A 26 -14.28 -15.85 4.22
N VAL A 27 -13.29 -16.26 3.42
CA VAL A 27 -12.52 -15.38 2.57
C VAL A 27 -13.03 -15.44 1.14
N PHE A 28 -13.37 -14.28 0.60
CA PHE A 28 -13.68 -14.07 -0.81
C PHE A 28 -12.59 -13.18 -1.41
N ALA A 29 -12.05 -13.57 -2.56
CA ALA A 29 -10.99 -12.82 -3.20
C ALA A 29 -11.29 -12.61 -4.69
N THR A 30 -11.14 -11.38 -5.18
CA THR A 30 -11.33 -11.11 -6.61
C THR A 30 -10.00 -11.02 -7.33
N ASN A 31 -9.95 -11.58 -8.53
CA ASN A 31 -8.83 -11.52 -9.47
C ASN A 31 -9.36 -11.28 -10.89
N ARG A 32 -8.59 -10.64 -11.76
CA ARG A 32 -8.95 -10.47 -13.19
C ARG A 32 -9.11 -11.81 -13.92
N LYS A 33 -8.37 -12.82 -13.49
CA LYS A 33 -8.50 -14.23 -13.90
C LYS A 33 -8.45 -15.10 -12.65
N ILE A 34 -9.17 -16.21 -12.64
CA ILE A 34 -9.14 -17.15 -11.52
C ILE A 34 -7.72 -17.70 -11.33
N LYS A 35 -7.16 -17.51 -10.15
CA LYS A 35 -5.81 -17.97 -9.78
C LYS A 35 -5.81 -19.19 -8.87
N TYR A 36 -6.87 -19.36 -8.09
CA TYR A 36 -6.96 -20.37 -7.04
C TYR A 36 -8.25 -21.16 -7.15
N LYS A 37 -8.19 -22.44 -6.86
CA LYS A 37 -9.39 -23.28 -6.72
C LYS A 37 -10.16 -22.88 -5.45
N ASN A 38 -11.48 -22.91 -5.54
CA ASN A 38 -12.35 -22.72 -4.38
C ASN A 38 -12.18 -23.90 -3.41
N LYS A 39 -12.27 -23.63 -2.12
CA LYS A 39 -12.24 -24.61 -1.04
C LYS A 39 -13.09 -24.15 0.13
N SER A 40 -13.31 -25.01 1.11
CA SER A 40 -14.06 -24.64 2.31
C SER A 40 -13.47 -23.37 2.97
N GLY A 41 -14.32 -22.36 3.17
CA GLY A 41 -13.93 -21.08 3.73
C GLY A 41 -13.14 -20.14 2.79
N PHE A 42 -12.99 -20.50 1.49
CA PHE A 42 -12.35 -19.64 0.49
C PHE A 42 -13.04 -19.72 -0.87
N THR A 43 -13.44 -18.56 -1.39
CA THR A 43 -14.05 -18.41 -2.72
C THR A 43 -13.24 -17.41 -3.55
N ASN A 44 -12.73 -17.86 -4.69
CA ASN A 44 -12.08 -17.01 -5.68
C ASN A 44 -13.10 -16.58 -6.75
N ILE A 45 -13.20 -15.26 -6.98
CA ILE A 45 -14.18 -14.64 -7.88
C ILE A 45 -13.42 -13.98 -9.03
N GLU A 46 -13.75 -14.33 -10.25
CA GLU A 46 -13.27 -13.58 -11.41
C GLU A 46 -14.00 -12.25 -11.51
N LEU A 47 -13.23 -11.17 -11.44
CA LEU A 47 -13.75 -9.82 -11.52
C LEU A 47 -12.65 -8.87 -12.04
N ASP A 48 -12.86 -8.33 -13.23
CA ASP A 48 -12.08 -7.22 -13.76
C ASP A 48 -12.90 -5.93 -13.68
N LEU A 49 -12.58 -5.09 -12.72
CA LEU A 49 -13.26 -3.80 -12.52
C LEU A 49 -13.04 -2.84 -13.70
N SER A 50 -11.93 -2.97 -14.45
CA SER A 50 -11.64 -2.10 -15.60
C SER A 50 -12.61 -2.34 -16.76
N LEU A 51 -13.28 -3.47 -16.79
CA LEU A 51 -14.32 -3.81 -17.77
C LEU A 51 -15.72 -3.34 -17.35
N TYR A 52 -15.86 -2.75 -16.16
CA TYR A 52 -17.13 -2.31 -15.58
C TYR A 52 -18.23 -3.41 -15.65
N PRO A 53 -17.99 -4.56 -15.04
CA PRO A 53 -18.86 -5.72 -15.20
C PRO A 53 -20.27 -5.46 -14.67
N LYS A 54 -21.29 -5.94 -15.40
CA LYS A 54 -22.70 -5.85 -14.98
C LYS A 54 -23.04 -6.78 -13.81
N LYS A 55 -22.30 -7.89 -13.66
CA LYS A 55 -22.49 -8.87 -12.59
C LYS A 55 -22.14 -8.26 -11.24
N LYS A 56 -23.11 -8.29 -10.32
CA LYS A 56 -22.91 -7.85 -8.93
C LYS A 56 -22.29 -8.95 -8.08
N LEU A 57 -21.55 -8.55 -7.09
CA LEU A 57 -21.10 -9.44 -6.02
C LEU A 57 -22.24 -9.73 -5.03
N PRO A 58 -22.22 -10.86 -4.32
CA PRO A 58 -23.22 -11.14 -3.29
C PRO A 58 -23.12 -10.15 -2.12
N SER A 59 -24.28 -9.84 -1.53
CA SER A 59 -24.42 -8.83 -0.45
C SER A 59 -24.13 -9.38 0.95
N ILE A 60 -23.05 -10.13 1.13
CA ILE A 60 -22.79 -10.89 2.35
C ILE A 60 -21.55 -10.46 3.13
N PHE A 61 -20.85 -9.41 2.68
CA PHE A 61 -19.56 -9.03 3.25
C PHE A 61 -19.70 -8.16 4.50
N ASN A 62 -18.97 -8.52 5.56
CA ASN A 62 -18.82 -7.71 6.76
C ASN A 62 -17.59 -6.78 6.67
N ILE A 63 -16.59 -7.20 5.88
CA ILE A 63 -15.32 -6.51 5.70
C ILE A 63 -14.97 -6.50 4.21
N VAL A 64 -14.53 -5.35 3.72
CA VAL A 64 -13.99 -5.19 2.36
C VAL A 64 -12.58 -4.63 2.47
N LEU A 65 -11.60 -5.36 1.96
CA LEU A 65 -10.23 -4.87 1.77
C LEU A 65 -10.02 -4.53 0.30
N TYR A 66 -9.94 -3.24 -0.02
CA TYR A 66 -9.80 -2.76 -1.38
C TYR A 66 -8.33 -2.44 -1.69
N THR A 67 -7.73 -3.18 -2.64
CA THR A 67 -6.32 -3.05 -3.02
C THR A 67 -6.11 -2.71 -4.49
N VAL A 68 -7.20 -2.52 -5.26
CA VAL A 68 -7.12 -2.21 -6.69
C VAL A 68 -6.54 -0.80 -6.88
N PRO A 69 -5.51 -0.63 -7.72
CA PRO A 69 -5.00 0.69 -8.04
C PRO A 69 -6.00 1.46 -8.92
N PRO A 70 -6.04 2.81 -8.80
CA PRO A 70 -6.83 3.62 -9.72
C PRO A 70 -6.29 3.50 -11.15
N ILE A 71 -7.14 3.73 -12.13
CA ILE A 71 -6.79 3.86 -13.55
C ILE A 71 -6.68 5.34 -13.92
N SER A 72 -6.10 5.64 -15.10
CA SER A 72 -5.89 7.02 -15.58
C SER A 72 -7.15 7.89 -15.51
N VAL A 73 -6.96 9.18 -15.23
CA VAL A 73 -8.02 10.22 -15.24
C VAL A 73 -8.70 10.36 -16.60
N ASN A 74 -8.01 10.04 -17.68
CA ASN A 74 -8.54 10.10 -19.06
C ASN A 74 -9.46 8.92 -19.40
N HIS A 75 -9.72 8.01 -18.46
CA HIS A 75 -10.67 6.95 -18.69
C HIS A 75 -12.10 7.53 -18.74
N PRO A 76 -12.91 7.24 -19.79
CA PRO A 76 -14.20 7.89 -20.02
C PRO A 76 -15.30 7.51 -19.02
N ARG A 77 -15.01 6.59 -18.13
CA ARG A 77 -15.95 6.08 -17.12
C ARG A 77 -15.56 6.53 -15.73
N LYS A 78 -16.47 6.33 -14.75
CA LYS A 78 -16.26 6.62 -13.34
C LYS A 78 -14.98 5.97 -12.79
N PRO A 79 -14.32 6.57 -11.77
CA PRO A 79 -13.22 5.90 -11.04
C PRO A 79 -13.61 4.49 -10.60
N LEU A 80 -12.67 3.54 -10.66
CA LEU A 80 -12.96 2.13 -10.35
C LEU A 80 -13.51 1.94 -8.94
N LEU A 81 -13.02 2.72 -7.99
CA LEU A 81 -13.51 2.68 -6.61
C LEU A 81 -14.97 3.16 -6.54
N GLU A 82 -15.30 4.27 -7.18
CA GLU A 82 -16.68 4.78 -7.21
C GLU A 82 -17.63 3.79 -7.88
N PHE A 83 -17.20 3.21 -9.01
CA PHE A 83 -17.95 2.14 -9.66
C PHE A 83 -18.17 0.95 -8.71
N PHE A 84 -17.10 0.49 -8.03
CA PHE A 84 -17.21 -0.63 -7.10
C PHE A 84 -18.21 -0.33 -5.98
N LEU A 85 -18.12 0.83 -5.35
CA LEU A 85 -18.99 1.24 -4.26
C LEU A 85 -20.47 1.30 -4.71
N THR A 86 -20.75 2.01 -5.82
CA THR A 86 -22.11 2.21 -6.31
C THR A 86 -22.72 0.93 -6.88
N HIS A 87 -21.93 0.10 -7.55
CA HIS A 87 -22.44 -1.11 -8.20
C HIS A 87 -22.61 -2.29 -7.23
N ASN A 88 -21.68 -2.46 -6.29
CA ASN A 88 -21.64 -3.65 -5.44
C ASN A 88 -22.09 -3.41 -3.99
N LEU A 89 -22.10 -2.18 -3.48
CA LEU A 89 -22.39 -1.91 -2.08
C LEU A 89 -23.64 -1.05 -1.85
N CYS A 90 -24.25 -0.48 -2.88
CA CYS A 90 -25.42 0.42 -2.75
C CYS A 90 -26.71 -0.20 -2.18
N ASN A 91 -26.81 -1.51 -2.05
CA ASN A 91 -28.04 -2.17 -1.57
C ASN A 91 -27.72 -3.28 -0.54
N VAL A 92 -26.59 -3.14 0.15
CA VAL A 92 -26.02 -4.23 0.95
C VAL A 92 -26.05 -3.86 2.42
N ASN A 93 -26.83 -4.57 3.16
CA ASN A 93 -26.81 -4.73 4.61
C ASN A 93 -27.34 -3.57 5.48
N LYS A 94 -28.19 -3.94 6.42
CA LYS A 94 -28.54 -3.17 7.62
C LYS A 94 -27.35 -2.99 8.58
N ASN A 95 -26.22 -3.73 8.36
CA ASN A 95 -25.03 -3.69 9.18
C ASN A 95 -23.91 -2.92 8.50
N PRO A 96 -23.18 -2.03 9.19
CA PRO A 96 -22.08 -1.28 8.62
C PRO A 96 -20.96 -2.19 8.17
N ILE A 97 -20.42 -1.96 6.97
CA ILE A 97 -19.27 -2.67 6.40
C ILE A 97 -17.99 -1.99 6.87
N HIS A 98 -17.03 -2.75 7.39
CA HIS A 98 -15.68 -2.26 7.60
C HIS A 98 -14.92 -2.23 6.26
N PHE A 99 -14.74 -1.04 5.71
CA PHE A 99 -14.06 -0.82 4.43
C PHE A 99 -12.62 -0.36 4.65
N ILE A 100 -11.65 -1.21 4.29
CA ILE A 100 -10.22 -0.92 4.41
C ILE A 100 -9.68 -0.62 3.01
N TYR A 101 -9.14 0.58 2.82
CA TYR A 101 -8.55 1.04 1.57
C TYR A 101 -7.03 1.07 1.67
N ILE A 102 -6.35 0.43 0.72
CA ILE A 102 -4.89 0.48 0.61
C ILE A 102 -4.50 1.66 -0.29
N GLY A 103 -4.16 2.78 0.33
CA GLY A 103 -3.67 4.00 -0.29
C GLY A 103 -2.15 4.05 -0.40
N THR A 104 -1.60 5.28 -0.51
CA THR A 104 -0.15 5.52 -0.62
C THR A 104 0.27 6.81 0.08
N THR A 105 1.47 6.85 0.65
CA THR A 105 2.10 8.09 1.12
C THR A 105 2.58 9.00 -0.02
N GLY A 106 2.51 8.54 -1.27
CA GLY A 106 2.77 9.35 -2.47
C GLY A 106 1.88 10.59 -2.59
N ILE A 107 0.67 10.56 -1.98
CA ILE A 107 -0.27 11.68 -1.96
C ILE A 107 0.29 12.95 -1.33
N TYR A 108 1.26 12.83 -0.42
CA TYR A 108 1.89 14.00 0.20
C TYR A 108 2.80 14.78 -0.77
N GLY A 109 3.30 14.15 -1.86
CA GLY A 109 4.23 14.82 -2.77
C GLY A 109 5.56 15.19 -2.11
N ASN A 110 6.11 16.36 -2.46
CA ASN A 110 7.38 16.86 -1.92
C ASN A 110 7.16 17.83 -0.75
N HIS A 111 7.76 17.52 0.39
CA HIS A 111 7.81 18.39 1.58
C HIS A 111 9.24 18.79 1.93
N ASN A 112 10.19 18.72 0.98
CA ASN A 112 11.59 19.10 1.17
C ASN A 112 12.23 18.43 2.39
N GLY A 113 11.94 17.14 2.58
CA GLY A 113 12.46 16.35 3.71
C GLY A 113 11.79 16.62 5.06
N LYS A 114 10.78 17.50 5.12
CA LYS A 114 10.04 17.77 6.35
C LYS A 114 9.17 16.57 6.75
N LYS A 115 8.82 16.52 8.03
CA LYS A 115 7.91 15.54 8.61
C LYS A 115 6.48 15.79 8.11
N VAL A 116 5.77 14.73 7.71
CA VAL A 116 4.37 14.77 7.29
C VAL A 116 3.54 13.78 8.13
N SER A 117 2.39 14.24 8.60
CA SER A 117 1.38 13.45 9.29
C SER A 117 0.15 13.25 8.39
N GLU A 118 -0.85 12.55 8.88
CA GLU A 118 -2.11 12.34 8.17
C GLU A 118 -2.91 13.63 7.91
N GLU A 119 -2.61 14.72 8.66
CA GLU A 119 -3.21 16.05 8.51
C GLU A 119 -2.41 16.98 7.60
N SER A 120 -1.23 16.55 7.15
CA SER A 120 -0.39 17.36 6.27
C SER A 120 -1.04 17.57 4.91
N GLN A 121 -0.73 18.72 4.29
CA GLN A 121 -1.21 19.08 2.96
C GLN A 121 -0.82 18.01 1.93
N LEU A 122 -1.74 17.70 1.02
CA LEU A 122 -1.54 16.76 -0.07
C LEU A 122 -1.01 17.50 -1.29
N LEU A 123 0.27 17.30 -1.62
CA LEU A 123 1.00 18.00 -2.68
C LEU A 123 1.37 17.09 -3.85
N ALA A 124 0.55 16.07 -4.12
CA ALA A 124 0.81 15.13 -5.19
C ALA A 124 0.89 15.79 -6.57
N SER A 125 2.03 15.68 -7.23
CA SER A 125 2.25 16.14 -8.60
C SER A 125 2.02 15.04 -9.64
N GLU A 126 2.24 13.78 -9.28
CA GLU A 126 2.07 12.63 -10.16
C GLU A 126 0.59 12.24 -10.31
N GLU A 127 0.18 11.90 -11.54
CA GLU A 127 -1.16 11.45 -11.85
C GLU A 127 -1.63 10.32 -10.94
N ARG A 128 -0.80 9.30 -10.76
CA ARG A 128 -1.11 8.14 -9.92
C ARG A 128 -1.42 8.53 -8.46
N SER A 129 -0.70 9.49 -7.93
CA SER A 129 -0.90 9.98 -6.56
C SER A 129 -2.14 10.88 -6.46
N ARG A 130 -2.42 11.71 -7.47
CA ARG A 130 -3.65 12.51 -7.55
C ARG A 130 -4.89 11.63 -7.62
N LEU A 131 -4.86 10.56 -8.40
CA LEU A 131 -5.93 9.57 -8.44
C LEU A 131 -6.19 8.91 -7.08
N ARG A 132 -5.16 8.69 -6.28
CA ARG A 132 -5.31 8.18 -4.90
C ARG A 132 -5.95 9.20 -3.97
N ILE A 133 -5.68 10.49 -4.15
CA ILE A 133 -6.42 11.56 -3.42
C ILE A 133 -7.90 11.51 -3.79
N MET A 134 -8.22 11.41 -5.09
CA MET A 134 -9.61 11.25 -5.55
C MET A 134 -10.31 10.04 -4.94
N ASP A 135 -9.63 8.89 -4.85
CA ASP A 135 -10.18 7.71 -4.20
C ASP A 135 -10.50 7.96 -2.71
N GLU A 136 -9.63 8.66 -1.96
CA GLU A 136 -9.88 9.01 -0.56
C GLU A 136 -11.08 9.98 -0.42
N GLU A 137 -11.25 10.91 -1.36
CA GLU A 137 -12.41 11.82 -1.40
C GLU A 137 -13.71 11.09 -1.73
N ILE A 138 -13.67 10.15 -2.68
CA ILE A 138 -14.80 9.27 -3.00
C ILE A 138 -15.20 8.48 -1.74
N LEU A 139 -14.24 7.86 -1.06
CA LEU A 139 -14.54 7.12 0.17
C LEU A 139 -15.17 7.99 1.24
N ARG A 140 -14.70 9.22 1.44
CA ARG A 140 -15.27 10.15 2.41
C ARG A 140 -16.74 10.48 2.08
N ARG A 141 -17.07 10.73 0.80
CA ARG A 141 -18.46 10.96 0.35
C ARG A 141 -19.34 9.75 0.56
N TYR A 142 -18.88 8.59 0.13
CA TYR A 142 -19.72 7.38 0.14
C TYR A 142 -19.77 6.71 1.52
N SER A 143 -18.82 6.97 2.42
CA SER A 143 -18.84 6.38 3.77
C SER A 143 -20.10 6.71 4.55
N GLN A 144 -20.61 7.93 4.42
CA GLN A 144 -21.85 8.36 5.07
C GLN A 144 -23.07 7.72 4.41
N VAL A 145 -23.15 7.80 3.06
CA VAL A 145 -24.29 7.30 2.29
C VAL A 145 -24.46 5.78 2.39
N LEU A 146 -23.35 5.05 2.42
CA LEU A 146 -23.35 3.58 2.43
C LEU A 146 -23.12 2.97 3.82
N SER A 147 -23.14 3.79 4.88
CA SER A 147 -22.86 3.33 6.27
C SER A 147 -21.54 2.54 6.38
N LEU A 148 -20.49 2.99 5.69
CA LEU A 148 -19.17 2.35 5.75
C LEU A 148 -18.38 2.83 6.95
N GLN A 149 -17.76 1.91 7.65
CA GLN A 149 -16.71 2.19 8.64
C GLN A 149 -15.36 2.14 7.93
N THR A 150 -14.85 3.30 7.49
CA THR A 150 -13.66 3.35 6.64
C THR A 150 -12.36 3.38 7.44
N THR A 151 -11.35 2.64 6.95
CA THR A 151 -9.97 2.77 7.41
C THR A 151 -9.08 2.91 6.18
N ILE A 152 -8.32 4.00 6.10
CA ILE A 152 -7.40 4.28 5.00
C ILE A 152 -5.97 3.98 5.47
N LEU A 153 -5.27 3.10 4.78
CA LEU A 153 -3.86 2.80 5.04
C LEU A 153 -3.01 3.43 3.96
N ARG A 154 -2.37 4.58 4.26
CA ARG A 154 -1.45 5.29 3.38
C ARG A 154 -0.08 4.63 3.43
N VAL A 155 0.14 3.67 2.54
CA VAL A 155 1.31 2.78 2.57
C VAL A 155 2.52 3.43 1.89
N SER A 156 3.66 3.37 2.54
CA SER A 156 4.97 3.76 2.01
C SER A 156 5.49 2.75 0.99
N GLY A 157 6.70 2.96 0.44
CA GLY A 157 7.32 2.04 -0.49
C GLY A 157 7.44 0.63 0.09
N ILE A 158 6.75 -0.35 -0.52
CA ILE A 158 6.77 -1.73 -0.04
C ILE A 158 8.09 -2.39 -0.46
N THR A 159 8.82 -2.91 0.53
CA THR A 159 10.00 -3.75 0.31
C THR A 159 9.69 -5.21 0.62
N SER A 160 10.49 -6.12 0.10
CA SER A 160 10.38 -7.56 0.37
C SER A 160 11.75 -8.19 0.24
N ASN A 161 11.91 -9.42 0.76
CA ASN A 161 13.15 -10.19 0.72
C ASN A 161 13.79 -10.27 -0.67
N LYS A 162 12.97 -10.28 -1.74
CA LYS A 162 13.46 -10.29 -3.12
C LYS A 162 14.32 -9.06 -3.49
N ARG A 163 14.13 -7.93 -2.81
CA ARG A 163 14.89 -6.69 -3.05
C ARG A 163 16.23 -6.63 -2.34
N PHE A 164 16.52 -7.59 -1.47
CA PHE A 164 17.78 -7.69 -0.73
C PHE A 164 18.78 -8.65 -1.38
N LYS A 165 18.56 -9.02 -2.64
CA LYS A 165 19.49 -9.80 -3.43
C LYS A 165 20.50 -8.88 -4.13
N LYS A 166 21.75 -9.36 -4.30
CA LYS A 166 22.85 -8.63 -4.96
C LYS A 166 22.40 -7.98 -6.29
N ASP A 167 21.73 -8.74 -7.15
CA ASP A 167 21.32 -8.29 -8.47
C ASP A 167 20.10 -7.34 -8.47
N SER A 168 19.54 -7.09 -7.29
CA SER A 168 18.36 -6.20 -7.12
C SER A 168 18.75 -4.80 -6.62
N LEU A 169 20.02 -4.58 -6.25
CA LEU A 169 20.50 -3.28 -5.79
C LEU A 169 20.79 -2.37 -6.98
N PRO A 170 20.56 -1.04 -6.84
CA PRO A 170 20.99 -0.10 -7.85
C PRO A 170 22.52 -0.07 -7.92
N THR A 171 23.07 0.07 -9.12
CA THR A 171 24.52 0.23 -9.33
C THR A 171 24.98 1.68 -9.14
N ILE A 172 24.05 2.64 -9.26
CA ILE A 172 24.29 4.07 -9.12
C ILE A 172 23.28 4.70 -8.18
N ILE A 173 23.69 5.71 -7.42
CA ILE A 173 22.87 6.48 -6.48
C ILE A 173 23.20 7.98 -6.60
N PRO A 174 22.29 8.91 -6.18
CA PRO A 174 22.58 10.34 -6.24
C PRO A 174 23.65 10.75 -5.22
N ALA A 175 24.40 11.80 -5.54
CA ALA A 175 25.31 12.46 -4.60
C ALA A 175 24.57 12.87 -3.31
N LYS A 176 25.27 12.91 -2.17
CA LYS A 176 24.69 13.21 -0.83
C LYS A 176 23.88 14.51 -0.77
N ALA A 177 24.32 15.55 -1.51
CA ALA A 177 23.63 16.83 -1.59
C ALA A 177 22.25 16.75 -2.29
N ASN A 178 22.07 15.76 -3.20
CA ASN A 178 20.86 15.58 -4.00
C ASN A 178 20.04 14.35 -3.55
N ASP A 179 20.43 13.74 -2.45
CA ASP A 179 19.81 12.52 -1.93
C ASP A 179 18.53 12.85 -1.15
N VAL A 180 17.52 12.01 -1.27
CA VAL A 180 16.17 12.24 -0.77
C VAL A 180 15.81 11.27 0.34
N ILE A 181 14.98 11.73 1.29
CA ILE A 181 14.43 10.86 2.33
C ILE A 181 13.42 9.92 1.68
N ILE A 182 13.60 8.63 1.90
CA ILE A 182 12.68 7.58 1.50
C ILE A 182 11.92 7.03 2.70
N ASN A 183 10.71 6.55 2.44
CA ASN A 183 9.88 5.88 3.44
C ASN A 183 9.54 4.49 2.93
N ARG A 184 9.65 3.50 3.81
CA ARG A 184 9.51 2.09 3.47
C ARG A 184 8.67 1.36 4.50
N ILE A 185 8.16 0.23 4.08
CA ILE A 185 7.59 -0.79 4.96
C ILE A 185 7.94 -2.17 4.40
N HIS A 186 8.33 -3.11 5.24
CA HIS A 186 8.48 -4.49 4.80
C HIS A 186 7.11 -5.12 4.58
N LEU A 187 7.01 -6.01 3.59
CA LEU A 187 5.75 -6.66 3.24
C LEU A 187 5.14 -7.43 4.41
N ASP A 188 5.96 -8.09 5.24
CA ASP A 188 5.48 -8.83 6.41
C ASP A 188 4.90 -7.90 7.47
N ASP A 189 5.54 -6.75 7.72
CA ASP A 189 5.00 -5.73 8.63
C ASP A 189 3.69 -5.14 8.10
N LEU A 190 3.62 -4.88 6.78
CA LEU A 190 2.37 -4.42 6.16
C LEU A 190 1.26 -5.45 6.31
N VAL A 191 1.53 -6.73 6.05
CA VAL A 191 0.58 -7.84 6.24
C VAL A 191 0.10 -7.88 7.69
N ASN A 192 1.02 -7.83 8.65
CA ASN A 192 0.68 -7.83 10.08
C ASN A 192 -0.14 -6.60 10.48
N CYS A 193 0.17 -5.42 9.91
CA CYS A 193 -0.60 -4.20 10.12
C CYS A 193 -2.04 -4.34 9.62
N VAL A 194 -2.23 -4.83 8.39
CA VAL A 194 -3.56 -5.07 7.82
C VAL A 194 -4.35 -6.06 8.66
N VAL A 195 -3.72 -7.16 9.09
CA VAL A 195 -4.35 -8.15 9.99
C VAL A 195 -4.74 -7.50 11.31
N TYR A 196 -3.86 -6.67 11.90
CA TYR A 196 -4.18 -5.94 13.13
C TYR A 196 -5.44 -5.06 12.95
N VAL A 197 -5.50 -4.27 11.88
CA VAL A 197 -6.62 -3.37 11.56
C VAL A 197 -7.92 -4.16 11.31
N LEU A 198 -7.85 -5.34 10.70
CA LEU A 198 -9.01 -6.21 10.49
C LEU A 198 -9.70 -6.61 11.80
N PHE A 199 -8.93 -6.82 12.87
CA PHE A 199 -9.45 -7.20 14.18
C PHE A 199 -9.75 -6.01 15.09
N ASN A 200 -9.04 -4.88 14.93
CA ASN A 200 -9.11 -3.71 15.79
C ASN A 200 -9.65 -2.50 15.03
N LYS A 201 -10.95 -2.50 14.78
CA LYS A 201 -11.63 -1.49 14.01
C LYS A 201 -11.48 -0.09 14.60
N LYS A 202 -11.01 0.85 13.82
CA LYS A 202 -11.08 2.29 14.09
C LYS A 202 -11.86 2.95 12.94
N ASN A 203 -13.00 3.53 13.25
CA ASN A 203 -13.89 4.08 12.25
C ASN A 203 -13.37 5.42 11.71
N ASN A 204 -13.46 5.60 10.40
CA ASN A 204 -13.17 6.86 9.70
C ASN A 204 -11.78 7.43 10.01
N ARG A 205 -10.77 6.55 9.99
CA ARG A 205 -9.37 6.91 10.26
C ARG A 205 -8.48 6.69 9.04
N ALA A 206 -7.54 7.59 8.86
CA ALA A 206 -6.39 7.39 8.00
C ALA A 206 -5.14 7.14 8.85
N TYR A 207 -4.30 6.21 8.41
CA TYR A 207 -3.02 5.90 9.04
C TYR A 207 -1.89 5.88 8.01
N ASN A 208 -0.80 6.54 8.34
CA ASN A 208 0.45 6.38 7.63
C ASN A 208 1.11 5.06 8.01
N ILE A 209 1.54 4.28 7.02
CA ILE A 209 2.19 2.99 7.22
C ILE A 209 3.62 3.05 6.68
N SER A 210 4.59 3.03 7.58
CA SER A 210 6.03 3.07 7.31
C SER A 210 6.79 2.31 8.40
N ASP A 211 8.09 2.03 8.16
CA ASP A 211 9.00 1.49 9.18
C ASP A 211 9.40 2.55 10.24
N GLY A 212 8.97 3.81 10.07
CA GLY A 212 9.28 4.92 10.96
C GLY A 212 10.74 5.38 10.92
N LYS A 213 11.59 4.83 10.04
CA LYS A 213 13.01 5.18 9.95
C LYS A 213 13.22 6.32 8.96
N LYS A 214 13.95 7.35 9.40
CA LYS A 214 14.36 8.48 8.55
C LYS A 214 15.72 8.16 7.94
N ILE A 215 15.74 7.80 6.65
CA ILE A 215 16.96 7.48 5.92
C ILE A 215 16.90 8.04 4.50
N LYS A 216 18.03 8.46 3.95
CA LYS A 216 18.15 8.85 2.55
C LYS A 216 18.28 7.64 1.64
N TYR A 217 17.87 7.78 0.38
CA TYR A 217 17.87 6.71 -0.61
C TYR A 217 19.25 6.09 -0.80
N GLY A 218 20.28 6.92 -1.06
CA GLY A 218 21.63 6.43 -1.27
C GLY A 218 22.24 5.82 -0.02
N ASP A 219 22.08 6.47 1.15
CA ASP A 219 22.58 5.94 2.43
C ASP A 219 21.97 4.55 2.75
N TYR A 220 20.70 4.36 2.40
CA TYR A 220 20.04 3.05 2.55
C TYR A 220 20.70 1.97 1.69
N TYR A 221 20.95 2.25 0.41
CA TYR A 221 21.55 1.23 -0.46
C TYR A 221 23.03 0.99 -0.18
N GLU A 222 23.79 1.99 0.28
CA GLU A 222 25.13 1.80 0.83
C GLU A 222 25.11 0.89 2.08
N TYR A 223 24.12 1.11 2.96
CA TYR A 223 23.95 0.24 4.13
C TYR A 223 23.62 -1.20 3.75
N VAL A 224 22.69 -1.42 2.80
CA VAL A 224 22.35 -2.76 2.31
C VAL A 224 23.54 -3.44 1.65
N ALA A 225 24.29 -2.73 0.80
CA ALA A 225 25.47 -3.26 0.13
C ALA A 225 26.54 -3.72 1.15
N ARG A 226 26.74 -2.92 2.21
CA ARG A 226 27.67 -3.28 3.31
C ARG A 226 27.23 -4.57 4.03
N LEU A 227 25.94 -4.72 4.33
CA LEU A 227 25.40 -5.93 4.96
C LEU A 227 25.56 -7.17 4.06
N LEU A 228 25.38 -7.00 2.75
CA LEU A 228 25.58 -8.06 1.75
C LEU A 228 27.05 -8.32 1.41
N LYS A 229 28.00 -7.55 1.99
CA LYS A 229 29.44 -7.61 1.71
C LYS A 229 29.77 -7.47 0.22
N ILE A 230 29.05 -6.57 -0.48
CA ILE A 230 29.27 -6.27 -1.91
C ILE A 230 29.71 -4.82 -2.09
N ARG A 231 30.20 -4.50 -3.30
CA ARG A 231 30.59 -3.13 -3.64
C ARG A 231 29.40 -2.19 -3.50
N ALA A 232 29.59 -1.05 -2.82
CA ALA A 232 28.58 -0.02 -2.71
C ALA A 232 28.24 0.59 -4.09
N PRO A 233 27.00 1.04 -4.31
CA PRO A 233 26.63 1.79 -5.50
C PRO A 233 27.47 3.05 -5.66
N GLU A 234 27.77 3.43 -6.91
CA GLU A 234 28.51 4.64 -7.23
C GLU A 234 27.64 5.89 -7.02
N ARG A 235 28.17 6.91 -6.32
CA ARG A 235 27.51 8.19 -6.17
C ARG A 235 27.82 9.09 -7.35
N LEU A 236 26.77 9.51 -8.07
CA LEU A 236 26.88 10.38 -9.23
C LEU A 236 26.39 11.80 -8.91
N SER A 237 26.94 12.80 -9.59
CA SER A 237 26.41 14.16 -9.60
C SER A 237 24.94 14.16 -10.06
N LYS A 238 24.20 15.23 -9.74
CA LYS A 238 22.80 15.36 -10.18
C LYS A 238 22.65 15.21 -11.70
N TYR A 239 23.55 15.84 -12.46
CA TYR A 239 23.51 15.80 -13.92
C TYR A 239 23.72 14.41 -14.46
N GLU A 240 24.80 13.74 -14.06
CA GLU A 240 25.13 12.37 -14.51
C GLU A 240 24.04 11.36 -14.10
N TYR A 241 23.52 11.49 -12.87
CA TYR A 241 22.46 10.62 -12.37
C TYR A 241 21.18 10.78 -13.18
N CYS A 242 20.75 12.04 -13.41
CA CYS A 242 19.56 12.33 -14.23
C CYS A 242 19.66 11.84 -15.66
N ALA A 243 20.88 11.83 -16.25
CA ALA A 243 21.11 11.31 -17.60
C ALA A 243 20.98 9.78 -17.70
N ARG A 244 21.17 9.05 -16.61
CA ARG A 244 21.23 7.56 -16.61
C ARG A 244 19.97 6.87 -16.05
N VAL A 245 19.09 7.60 -15.37
CA VAL A 245 17.86 7.02 -14.78
C VAL A 245 16.61 7.43 -15.55
N ASN A 246 15.57 6.58 -15.50
CA ASN A 246 14.32 6.88 -16.19
C ASN A 246 13.53 8.03 -15.53
N LYS A 247 12.70 8.73 -16.32
CA LYS A 247 11.91 9.89 -15.88
C LYS A 247 11.01 9.59 -14.67
N ASN A 248 10.36 8.42 -14.64
CA ASN A 248 9.46 8.06 -13.52
C ASN A 248 10.22 7.93 -12.22
N PHE A 249 11.44 7.40 -12.27
CA PHE A 249 12.29 7.30 -11.09
C PHE A 249 12.82 8.68 -10.64
N LEU A 250 13.13 9.57 -11.59
CA LEU A 250 13.49 10.96 -11.27
C LEU A 250 12.38 11.69 -10.53
N THR A 251 11.12 11.52 -10.95
CA THR A 251 9.97 12.10 -10.25
C THR A 251 9.86 11.59 -8.82
N PHE A 252 10.11 10.30 -8.59
CA PHE A 252 10.18 9.75 -7.23
C PHE A 252 11.25 10.43 -6.38
N LEU A 253 12.45 10.68 -6.94
CA LEU A 253 13.56 11.34 -6.25
C LEU A 253 13.35 12.84 -5.98
N THR A 254 12.33 13.47 -6.58
CA THR A 254 11.96 14.86 -6.25
C THR A 254 11.00 14.95 -5.06
N GLN A 255 10.51 13.82 -4.53
CA GLN A 255 9.48 13.78 -3.49
C GLN A 255 10.08 13.42 -2.12
N SER A 256 10.88 14.32 -1.57
CA SER A 256 11.50 14.12 -0.24
C SER A 256 10.54 14.50 0.89
N LYS A 257 10.28 13.57 1.80
CA LYS A 257 9.49 13.76 3.02
C LYS A 257 9.83 12.69 4.05
N PHE A 258 9.57 12.94 5.32
CA PHE A 258 9.60 11.95 6.38
C PHE A 258 8.18 11.66 6.86
N VAL A 259 7.72 10.45 6.67
CA VAL A 259 6.36 10.03 7.01
C VAL A 259 6.27 9.67 8.50
N ASP A 260 5.48 10.46 9.23
CA ASP A 260 5.19 10.23 10.64
C ASP A 260 4.14 9.13 10.80
N ILE A 261 4.43 8.15 11.64
CA ILE A 261 3.52 7.05 11.98
C ILE A 261 3.02 7.13 13.42
N SER A 262 3.24 8.26 14.10
CA SER A 262 2.91 8.41 15.53
C SER A 262 1.44 8.15 15.82
N ARG A 263 0.52 8.54 14.92
CA ARG A 263 -0.91 8.25 15.06
C ARG A 263 -1.16 6.74 15.16
N LEU A 264 -0.61 5.96 14.23
CA LEU A 264 -0.75 4.51 14.25
C LEU A 264 -0.18 3.91 15.52
N LEU A 265 1.00 4.36 15.95
CA LEU A 265 1.67 3.88 17.16
C LEU A 265 0.89 4.22 18.44
N ASN A 266 0.28 5.40 18.51
CA ASN A 266 -0.46 5.86 19.70
C ASN A 266 -1.86 5.25 19.79
N GLU A 267 -2.52 5.04 18.66
CA GLU A 267 -3.88 4.52 18.60
C GLU A 267 -3.94 2.99 18.52
N THR A 268 -2.79 2.32 18.34
CA THR A 268 -2.73 0.86 18.16
C THR A 268 -1.54 0.25 18.92
N ASN A 269 -1.62 -1.07 19.16
CA ASN A 269 -0.49 -1.84 19.70
C ASN A 269 0.40 -2.42 18.59
N TRP A 270 0.10 -2.14 17.33
CA TRP A 270 0.94 -2.58 16.21
C TRP A 270 2.24 -1.78 16.15
N ARG A 271 3.32 -2.47 15.84
CA ARG A 271 4.65 -1.87 15.63
C ARG A 271 5.33 -2.54 14.44
N PRO A 272 6.06 -1.79 13.58
CA PRO A 272 6.95 -2.40 12.60
C PRO A 272 8.08 -3.12 13.33
N ASN A 273 8.38 -4.36 12.94
CA ASN A 273 9.42 -5.15 13.62
C ASN A 273 10.40 -5.81 12.66
N PHE A 274 10.28 -5.60 11.33
CA PHE A 274 11.23 -6.16 10.38
C PHE A 274 12.63 -5.59 10.60
N ASP A 275 13.56 -6.48 10.89
CA ASP A 275 14.97 -6.18 11.05
C ASP A 275 15.76 -6.72 9.86
N LEU A 276 16.24 -5.80 9.00
CA LEU A 276 16.99 -6.13 7.81
C LEU A 276 18.34 -6.81 8.14
N GLU A 277 19.01 -6.36 9.21
CA GLU A 277 20.31 -6.90 9.59
C GLU A 277 20.19 -8.34 10.06
N ASN A 278 19.21 -8.63 10.94
CA ASN A 278 18.94 -9.99 11.40
C ASN A 278 18.46 -10.89 10.25
N TYR A 279 17.64 -10.36 9.34
CA TYR A 279 17.21 -11.10 8.15
C TYR A 279 18.39 -11.52 7.30
N LEU A 280 19.32 -10.60 6.96
CA LEU A 280 20.45 -10.91 6.08
C LEU A 280 21.51 -11.80 6.76
N LYS A 281 21.68 -11.71 8.08
CA LYS A 281 22.53 -12.65 8.84
C LYS A 281 22.02 -14.09 8.74
N ASN A 282 20.70 -14.28 8.85
CA ASN A 282 20.09 -15.61 8.79
C ASN A 282 20.09 -16.21 7.36
N GLU A 283 20.05 -15.38 6.31
CA GLU A 283 20.15 -15.85 4.91
C GLU A 283 21.61 -16.20 4.51
N SER A 284 22.60 -15.73 5.29
CA SER A 284 24.04 -15.93 5.04
C SER A 284 24.62 -17.09 5.85
N ALA A 285 23.86 -17.69 6.74
CA ALA A 285 24.17 -18.86 7.56
C ALA A 285 23.64 -20.15 6.90
#